data_af23729830b959b15654b30294c635d1
#
_entry.id   af23729830b959b15654b30294c635d1
#
_cell.length_a   1.000
_cell.length_b   1.000
_cell.length_c   1.000
_cell.angle_alpha   90.00
_cell.angle_beta   90.00
_cell.angle_gamma   90.00
#
_symmetry.space_group_name_H-M   'P 1'
#
loop_
_entity.id
_entity.type
_entity.pdbx_description
1 polymer ?
#
loop_
_entity_poly.entity_id
_entity_poly.type
_entity_poly.pdbx_seq_one_letter_code
_entity_poly.pdbx_strand_id
1 'polypeptide(L)'
;MSIYEALSPQARMLLEALAAEPTKHPMAGDYMSRHKLTTAGTVRKSLTTLVNGDHIASDENGLISLTDPLMTRWLNTRWGKRSMLRGLVIQAPPRND
;
A
#
# COMPACT_ATOMS: atom_id res chain seq x y z
N MET A 1 -9.60 14.58 -5.91
CA MET A 1 -9.43 13.41 -5.07
C MET A 1 -8.44 12.44 -5.70
N SER A 2 -7.56 11.89 -4.92
CA SER A 2 -6.58 10.99 -5.47
C SER A 2 -7.17 9.58 -5.59
N ILE A 3 -6.58 8.79 -6.48
CA ILE A 3 -6.97 7.40 -6.64
C ILE A 3 -6.83 6.66 -5.33
N TYR A 4 -5.77 6.99 -4.59
CA TYR A 4 -5.50 6.37 -3.32
C TYR A 4 -6.68 6.54 -2.35
N GLU A 5 -7.24 7.73 -2.31
CA GLU A 5 -8.37 8.00 -1.39
C GLU A 5 -9.63 7.27 -1.80
N ALA A 6 -9.74 6.89 -3.06
CA ALA A 6 -10.91 6.16 -3.53
C ALA A 6 -10.86 4.68 -3.20
N LEU A 7 -9.72 4.19 -2.75
CA LEU A 7 -9.57 2.77 -2.42
C LEU A 7 -10.15 2.46 -1.05
N SER A 8 -10.57 1.21 -0.86
CA SER A 8 -11.01 0.77 0.44
C SER A 8 -9.83 0.79 1.43
N PRO A 9 -10.12 0.81 2.74
CA PRO A 9 -9.03 0.79 3.72
C PRO A 9 -8.11 -0.41 3.56
N GLN A 10 -8.65 -1.59 3.27
CA GLN A 10 -7.82 -2.77 3.10
C GLN A 10 -6.94 -2.66 1.86
N ALA A 11 -7.49 -2.13 0.77
CA ALA A 11 -6.70 -1.95 -0.44
C ALA A 11 -5.58 -0.95 -0.21
N ARG A 12 -5.87 0.11 0.54
CA ARG A 12 -4.83 1.09 0.86
C ARG A 12 -3.74 0.48 1.72
N MET A 13 -4.11 -0.35 2.69
CA MET A 13 -3.11 -1.00 3.53
C MET A 13 -2.21 -1.91 2.72
N LEU A 14 -2.79 -2.64 1.77
CA LEU A 14 -1.98 -3.50 0.93
C LEU A 14 -1.08 -2.68 0.02
N LEU A 15 -1.58 -1.58 -0.52
CA LEU A 15 -0.78 -0.71 -1.36
C LEU A 15 0.41 -0.14 -0.59
N GLU A 16 0.17 0.28 0.66
CA GLU A 16 1.25 0.75 1.52
C GLU A 16 2.28 -0.34 1.77
N ALA A 17 1.81 -1.54 2.05
CA ALA A 17 2.70 -2.65 2.33
C ALA A 17 3.59 -2.93 1.13
N LEU A 18 3.00 -2.95 -0.06
CA LEU A 18 3.77 -3.23 -1.27
C LEU A 18 4.73 -2.10 -1.62
N ALA A 19 4.36 -0.86 -1.29
CA ALA A 19 5.27 0.26 -1.50
C ALA A 19 6.49 0.15 -0.61
N ALA A 20 6.28 -0.28 0.63
CA ALA A 20 7.38 -0.42 1.58
C ALA A 20 8.18 -1.70 1.33
N GLU A 21 7.49 -2.76 0.95
CA GLU A 21 8.13 -4.07 0.82
C GLU A 21 7.46 -4.85 -0.30
N PRO A 22 7.92 -4.69 -1.55
CA PRO A 22 7.41 -5.52 -2.64
C PRO A 22 7.63 -7.00 -2.31
N THR A 23 6.70 -7.84 -2.71
CA THR A 23 6.80 -9.25 -2.36
C THR A 23 6.17 -10.12 -3.43
N LYS A 24 6.60 -11.37 -3.49
CA LYS A 24 5.97 -12.37 -4.33
C LYS A 24 4.81 -13.03 -3.61
N HIS A 25 4.75 -12.89 -2.29
CA HIS A 25 3.79 -13.62 -1.46
C HIS A 25 3.09 -12.71 -0.47
N PRO A 26 2.20 -11.85 -0.96
CA PRO A 26 1.52 -10.90 -0.06
C PRO A 26 0.58 -11.58 0.94
N MET A 27 0.25 -12.85 0.70
CA MET A 27 -0.60 -13.59 1.62
C MET A 27 0.18 -14.48 2.57
N ALA A 28 1.51 -14.39 2.56
CA ALA A 28 2.31 -15.15 3.52
C ALA A 28 2.03 -14.61 4.93
N GLY A 29 1.96 -15.52 5.89
CA GLY A 29 1.57 -15.14 7.24
C GLY A 29 2.47 -14.10 7.87
N ASP A 30 3.78 -14.22 7.68
CA ASP A 30 4.70 -13.26 8.25
C ASP A 30 4.57 -11.89 7.60
N TYR A 31 4.35 -11.84 6.29
CA TYR A 31 4.16 -10.58 5.58
C TYR A 31 2.88 -9.89 6.08
N MET A 32 1.79 -10.65 6.16
CA MET A 32 0.53 -10.10 6.62
C MET A 32 0.64 -9.58 8.04
N SER A 33 1.37 -10.29 8.87
CA SER A 33 1.55 -9.89 10.27
C SER A 33 2.35 -8.59 10.37
N ARG A 34 3.44 -8.49 9.60
CA ARG A 34 4.27 -7.29 9.62
C ARG A 34 3.52 -6.06 9.18
N HIS A 35 2.62 -6.22 8.21
CA HIS A 35 1.91 -5.09 7.64
C HIS A 35 0.48 -4.97 8.14
N LYS A 36 0.13 -5.79 9.13
CA LYS A 36 -1.19 -5.72 9.79
C LYS A 36 -2.33 -5.92 8.82
N LEU A 37 -2.12 -6.79 7.85
CA LEU A 37 -3.18 -7.16 6.93
C LEU A 37 -4.08 -8.17 7.63
N THR A 38 -5.38 -8.13 7.31
CA THR A 38 -6.34 -8.89 8.11
C THR A 38 -6.34 -10.38 7.81
N THR A 39 -6.83 -10.79 6.64
CA THR A 39 -6.91 -12.19 6.29
C THR A 39 -6.46 -12.39 4.86
N ALA A 40 -6.10 -13.62 4.53
CA ALA A 40 -5.68 -13.94 3.18
C ALA A 40 -6.78 -13.65 2.16
N GLY A 41 -8.03 -13.91 2.53
CA GLY A 41 -9.15 -13.63 1.65
C GLY A 41 -9.27 -12.15 1.34
N THR A 42 -9.13 -11.31 2.35
CA THR A 42 -9.19 -9.87 2.17
C THR A 42 -8.02 -9.38 1.33
N VAL A 43 -6.83 -9.92 1.57
CA VAL A 43 -5.66 -9.54 0.80
C VAL A 43 -5.84 -9.93 -0.67
N ARG A 44 -6.37 -11.12 -0.92
CA ARG A 44 -6.60 -11.57 -2.29
C ARG A 44 -7.59 -10.65 -3.01
N LYS A 45 -8.66 -10.27 -2.33
CA LYS A 45 -9.66 -9.38 -2.91
C LYS A 45 -9.05 -8.01 -3.21
N SER A 46 -8.25 -7.51 -2.29
CA SER A 46 -7.58 -6.23 -2.49
C SER A 46 -6.58 -6.30 -3.64
N LEU A 47 -5.86 -7.42 -3.77
CA LEU A 47 -4.95 -7.61 -4.90
C LEU A 47 -5.70 -7.50 -6.21
N THR A 48 -6.85 -8.18 -6.31
CA THR A 48 -7.66 -8.13 -7.53
C THR A 48 -8.06 -6.69 -7.84
N THR A 49 -8.52 -5.98 -6.83
CA THR A 49 -8.92 -4.58 -7.02
C THR A 49 -7.75 -3.74 -7.52
N LEU A 50 -6.58 -3.90 -6.91
CA LEU A 50 -5.42 -3.08 -7.28
C LEU A 50 -4.88 -3.44 -8.66
N VAL A 51 -4.89 -4.71 -9.02
CA VAL A 51 -4.47 -5.13 -10.35
C VAL A 51 -5.43 -4.60 -11.40
N ASN A 52 -6.72 -4.71 -11.15
CA ASN A 52 -7.72 -4.23 -12.10
C ASN A 52 -7.66 -2.73 -12.32
N GLY A 53 -7.20 -1.99 -11.31
CA GLY A 53 -7.04 -0.55 -11.42
C GLY A 53 -5.66 -0.14 -11.92
N ASP A 54 -4.82 -1.11 -12.28
CA ASP A 54 -3.45 -0.86 -12.73
C ASP A 54 -2.59 -0.17 -11.68
N HIS A 55 -2.90 -0.36 -10.40
CA HIS A 55 -2.11 0.24 -9.33
C HIS A 55 -0.88 -0.59 -9.00
N ILE A 56 -0.94 -1.88 -9.25
CA ILE A 56 0.15 -2.79 -8.99
C ILE A 56 0.31 -3.76 -10.16
N ALA A 57 1.48 -4.35 -10.26
CA ALA A 57 1.75 -5.35 -11.28
C ALA A 57 2.86 -6.26 -10.77
N SER A 58 2.92 -7.47 -11.31
CA SER A 58 4.02 -8.37 -10.99
C SER A 58 5.02 -8.38 -12.13
N ASP A 59 6.29 -8.50 -11.79
CA ASP A 59 7.31 -8.59 -12.83
C ASP A 59 7.46 -10.04 -13.28
N GLU A 60 8.47 -10.28 -14.12
CA GLU A 60 8.65 -11.62 -14.69
C GLU A 60 8.98 -12.66 -13.65
N ASN A 61 9.44 -12.24 -12.48
CA ASN A 61 9.76 -13.16 -11.38
C ASN A 61 8.62 -13.30 -10.39
N GLY A 62 7.51 -12.61 -10.63
CA GLY A 62 6.36 -12.68 -9.75
C GLY A 62 6.39 -11.67 -8.61
N LEU A 63 7.37 -10.78 -8.59
CA LEU A 63 7.45 -9.76 -7.55
C LEU A 63 6.40 -8.69 -7.81
N ILE A 64 5.54 -8.48 -6.82
CA ILE A 64 4.44 -7.52 -6.93
C ILE A 64 4.88 -6.18 -6.36
N SER A 65 4.69 -5.13 -7.14
CA SER A 65 5.04 -3.78 -6.72
C SER A 65 4.08 -2.78 -7.35
N LEU A 66 4.18 -1.54 -6.91
CA LEU A 66 3.35 -0.49 -7.47
C LEU A 66 3.80 -0.14 -8.87
N THR A 67 2.84 0.20 -9.72
CA THR A 67 3.16 0.59 -11.09
C THR A 67 3.65 2.03 -11.16
N ASP A 68 3.27 2.86 -10.20
CA ASP A 68 3.59 4.29 -10.22
C ASP A 68 4.73 4.59 -9.25
N PRO A 69 5.93 4.91 -9.76
CA PRO A 69 7.06 5.22 -8.86
C PRO A 69 6.82 6.47 -8.01
N LEU A 70 6.01 7.39 -8.48
CA LEU A 70 5.71 8.57 -7.68
C LEU A 70 4.83 8.22 -6.48
N MET A 71 3.88 7.32 -6.69
CA MET A 71 3.05 6.84 -5.59
C MET A 71 3.89 6.07 -4.58
N THR A 72 4.80 5.24 -5.06
CA THR A 72 5.70 4.50 -4.19
C THR A 72 6.50 5.45 -3.32
N ARG A 73 7.06 6.48 -3.94
CA ARG A 73 7.84 7.46 -3.21
C ARG A 73 6.98 8.20 -2.19
N TRP A 74 5.80 8.62 -2.61
CA TRP A 74 4.91 9.36 -1.71
C TRP A 74 4.55 8.53 -0.49
N LEU A 75 4.19 7.26 -0.69
CA LEU A 75 3.81 6.41 0.42
C LEU A 75 4.96 6.11 1.36
N ASN A 76 6.17 6.15 0.85
CA ASN A 76 7.35 5.86 1.66
C ASN A 76 8.01 7.09 2.25
N THR A 77 7.50 8.29 1.94
CA THR A 77 8.05 9.49 2.54
C THR A 77 7.58 9.62 3.96
N ARG A 78 8.28 10.48 4.70
CA ARG A 78 7.89 10.73 6.07
C ARG A 78 6.46 11.23 6.18
N TRP A 79 6.05 12.12 5.28
CA TRP A 79 4.71 12.67 5.32
C TRP A 79 3.66 11.60 5.06
N GLY A 80 3.84 10.83 4.01
CA GLY A 80 2.90 9.78 3.67
C GLY A 80 2.77 8.75 4.78
N LYS A 81 3.90 8.25 5.27
CA LYS A 81 3.88 7.24 6.31
C LYS A 81 3.27 7.79 7.59
N ARG A 82 3.62 9.00 7.95
CA ARG A 82 3.07 9.60 9.14
C ARG A 82 1.56 9.75 9.04
N SER A 83 1.10 10.22 7.89
CA SER A 83 -0.31 10.41 7.66
C SER A 83 -1.08 9.10 7.81
N MET A 84 -0.52 8.04 7.25
CA MET A 84 -1.19 6.76 7.28
C MET A 84 -1.14 6.12 8.65
N LEU A 85 0.02 6.16 9.27
CA LEU A 85 0.18 5.48 10.54
C LEU A 85 -0.55 6.15 11.68
N ARG A 86 -0.66 7.46 11.62
CA ARG A 86 -1.23 8.18 12.71
C ARG A 86 -2.57 8.59 12.48
N GLY A 87 -2.97 8.44 11.29
CA GLY A 87 -4.31 8.83 11.07
C GLY A 87 -4.59 10.10 11.63
N LEU A 88 -3.96 10.55 12.41
CA LEU A 88 -4.28 11.63 12.92
C LEU A 88 -3.37 12.51 13.11
N VAL A 89 -2.69 12.45 13.16
CA VAL A 89 -1.91 13.30 13.46
C VAL A 89 -1.76 14.24 12.82
N ILE A 90 -1.99 14.59 12.66
CA ILE A 90 -1.93 15.40 12.27
C ILE A 90 -1.30 16.18 11.96
N GLN A 91 -0.87 16.52 12.02
CA GLN A 91 -0.39 17.29 11.76
C GLN A 91 0.22 17.46 10.81
N ALA A 92 0.20 17.88 10.41
CA ALA A 92 0.63 18.05 9.53
C ALA A 92 1.18 18.72 9.02
N PRO A 93 1.41 19.08 8.71
CA PRO A 93 1.78 19.64 7.99
C PRO A 93 2.51 19.98 7.38
N PRO A 94 2.57 20.13 7.00
CA PRO A 94 3.20 20.32 6.36
C PRO A 94 3.94 21.01 5.89
N ARG A 95 4.00 21.54 5.96
CA ARG A 95 4.57 22.09 5.61
C ARG A 95 5.64 22.20 5.63
N ASN A 96 6.12 22.22 5.94
CA ASN A 96 7.03 22.13 6.09
C ASN A 96 7.75 21.76 6.16
N ASP A 97 7.78 21.82 6.07
CA ASP A 97 8.26 21.33 6.27
C ASP A 97 8.75 21.02 6.15
#